data_4355af017d9cf2eda116c153af0fb17e
#
_entry.id   4355af017d9cf2eda116c153af0fb17e
#
_cell.length_a   1.000
_cell.length_b   1.000
_cell.length_c   1.000
_cell.angle_alpha   90.00
_cell.angle_beta   90.00
_cell.angle_gamma   90.00
#
_symmetry.space_group_name_H-M   'P 1'
#
loop_
_entity.id
_entity.type
_entity.pdbx_description
1 polymer ?
#
loop_
_entity_poly.entity_id
_entity_poly.type
_entity_poly.pdbx_seq_one_letter_code
_entity_poly.pdbx_strand_id
1 'polypeptide(L)'
;MRLIATLLATCILISTGNLGAEPVRAAYPSANVQFLPAFVALEKGFYKREGLDAELVSVRNAVTAVQALLGNQIHFIFSVGPQMPSIWEGSDIILLAQQVGRPTFSMIVTPDIQRVSDLKGKKIGVSFGGSTFAGTKALLELNKISDKDVQYISIPGSTPKIAAMQQGIIQAALLAPPSDYIAIKAGFRRLVNLADIFKDTSFSGLAATGKTIKEQPQFVKRMVRAVVRGVIHTRDNPQDAIQVMVRHWRMERDVAVDAYQLVRESLNPVPTEKGVELMAQWQAIALNTKPKRPVKEYMDLRFVNEVVAELGQK
;
A
#
# COMPACT_ATOMS: atom_id res chain seq x y z
N MET A 1 -40.07 -64.41 -32.83
CA MET A 1 -38.81 -63.65 -32.81
C MET A 1 -39.16 -62.22 -32.39
N ARG A 2 -38.93 -61.89 -31.17
CA ARG A 2 -39.10 -60.50 -30.66
C ARG A 2 -37.71 -59.96 -30.28
N LEU A 3 -37.18 -58.94 -31.03
CA LEU A 3 -35.99 -58.24 -30.71
C LEU A 3 -36.33 -57.25 -29.60
N ILE A 4 -35.57 -57.34 -28.46
CA ILE A 4 -35.54 -56.34 -27.37
C ILE A 4 -34.37 -55.44 -27.65
N ALA A 5 -34.65 -54.20 -28.01
CA ALA A 5 -33.64 -53.16 -28.15
C ALA A 5 -33.40 -52.53 -26.76
N THR A 6 -32.23 -52.76 -26.19
CA THR A 6 -31.78 -52.19 -24.93
C THR A 6 -31.15 -50.81 -25.19
N LEU A 7 -31.84 -49.73 -24.81
CA LEU A 7 -31.27 -48.37 -24.81
C LEU A 7 -30.36 -48.23 -23.62
N LEU A 8 -29.02 -48.10 -23.86
CA LEU A 8 -28.06 -47.64 -22.84
C LEU A 8 -28.16 -46.13 -22.73
N ALA A 9 -28.74 -45.63 -21.66
CA ALA A 9 -28.70 -44.22 -21.30
C ALA A 9 -27.34 -43.93 -20.60
N THR A 10 -26.40 -43.30 -21.32
CA THR A 10 -25.15 -42.84 -20.76
C THR A 10 -25.41 -41.55 -19.94
N CYS A 11 -25.53 -41.69 -18.62
CA CYS A 11 -25.50 -40.52 -17.70
C CYS A 11 -24.09 -39.92 -17.68
N ILE A 12 -23.94 -38.81 -18.38
CA ILE A 12 -22.75 -37.95 -18.19
C ILE A 12 -22.92 -37.25 -16.85
N LEU A 13 -22.24 -37.77 -15.82
CA LEU A 13 -22.05 -37.08 -14.54
C LEU A 13 -21.14 -35.88 -14.80
N ILE A 14 -21.77 -34.73 -15.02
CA ILE A 14 -21.04 -33.44 -14.93
C ILE A 14 -20.66 -33.27 -13.45
N SER A 15 -19.44 -33.68 -13.13
CA SER A 15 -18.81 -33.42 -11.85
C SER A 15 -18.67 -31.89 -11.73
N THR A 16 -19.61 -31.23 -11.08
CA THR A 16 -19.45 -29.86 -10.60
C THR A 16 -18.39 -29.92 -9.50
N GLY A 17 -17.13 -29.95 -9.90
CA GLY A 17 -16.02 -29.78 -8.98
C GLY A 17 -16.26 -28.51 -8.18
N ASN A 18 -16.43 -28.67 -6.89
CA ASN A 18 -16.41 -27.57 -5.93
C ASN A 18 -14.99 -26.98 -6.03
N LEU A 19 -14.78 -26.05 -6.97
CA LEU A 19 -13.55 -25.30 -7.08
C LEU A 19 -13.44 -24.47 -5.81
N GLY A 20 -12.72 -25.00 -4.81
CA GLY A 20 -12.34 -24.26 -3.61
C GLY A 20 -11.77 -22.93 -4.01
N ALA A 21 -11.96 -21.91 -3.18
CA ALA A 21 -11.38 -20.59 -3.44
C ALA A 21 -9.87 -20.70 -3.63
N GLU A 22 -9.33 -20.03 -4.67
CA GLU A 22 -7.92 -20.10 -5.03
C GLU A 22 -7.09 -19.31 -4.00
N PRO A 23 -6.08 -19.93 -3.35
CA PRO A 23 -5.27 -19.25 -2.37
C PRO A 23 -4.50 -18.07 -2.97
N VAL A 24 -4.58 -16.89 -2.34
CA VAL A 24 -3.82 -15.73 -2.75
C VAL A 24 -3.17 -15.07 -1.53
N ARG A 25 -1.86 -14.81 -1.61
CA ARG A 25 -1.09 -14.11 -0.59
C ARG A 25 -0.67 -12.74 -1.10
N ALA A 26 -1.03 -11.69 -0.37
CA ALA A 26 -0.67 -10.32 -0.68
C ALA A 26 0.00 -9.66 0.53
N ALA A 27 1.22 -9.14 0.37
CA ALA A 27 1.95 -8.55 1.47
C ALA A 27 1.73 -7.05 1.61
N TYR A 28 1.72 -6.59 2.86
CA TYR A 28 1.74 -5.18 3.23
C TYR A 28 2.79 -4.91 4.33
N PRO A 29 3.54 -3.78 4.25
CA PRO A 29 4.71 -3.58 5.11
C PRO A 29 4.40 -3.08 6.53
N SER A 30 3.19 -2.64 6.81
CA SER A 30 2.77 -2.19 8.15
C SER A 30 1.27 -1.98 8.24
N ALA A 31 0.69 -2.18 9.42
CA ALA A 31 -0.72 -1.88 9.67
C ALA A 31 -0.93 -0.35 9.75
N ASN A 32 -1.44 0.24 8.68
CA ASN A 32 -1.79 1.66 8.64
C ASN A 32 -2.88 1.95 7.58
N VAL A 33 -3.45 3.14 7.65
CA VAL A 33 -4.63 3.55 6.87
C VAL A 33 -4.44 3.51 5.34
N GLN A 34 -3.21 3.54 4.83
CA GLN A 34 -2.96 3.44 3.38
C GLN A 34 -3.36 2.07 2.78
N PHE A 35 -3.51 1.04 3.63
CA PHE A 35 -3.95 -0.29 3.20
C PHE A 35 -5.40 -0.58 3.54
N LEU A 36 -6.14 0.39 4.06
CA LEU A 36 -7.54 0.25 4.47
C LEU A 36 -8.42 -0.39 3.37
N PRO A 37 -8.31 -0.02 2.08
CA PRO A 37 -9.13 -0.65 1.04
C PRO A 37 -8.94 -2.16 0.92
N ALA A 38 -7.72 -2.67 1.12
CA ALA A 38 -7.46 -4.12 1.09
C ALA A 38 -8.14 -4.85 2.25
N PHE A 39 -8.15 -4.26 3.45
CA PHE A 39 -8.84 -4.80 4.61
C PHE A 39 -10.35 -4.71 4.50
N VAL A 40 -10.87 -3.64 3.91
CA VAL A 40 -12.29 -3.51 3.56
C VAL A 40 -12.68 -4.59 2.56
N ALA A 41 -11.87 -4.84 1.53
CA ALA A 41 -12.10 -5.91 0.57
C ALA A 41 -12.15 -7.29 1.23
N LEU A 42 -11.29 -7.54 2.21
CA LEU A 42 -11.26 -8.77 2.99
C LEU A 42 -12.54 -8.93 3.83
N GLU A 43 -12.86 -7.92 4.64
CA GLU A 43 -14.01 -7.96 5.55
C GLU A 43 -15.37 -8.02 4.82
N LYS A 44 -15.49 -7.31 3.70
CA LYS A 44 -16.70 -7.33 2.85
C LYS A 44 -16.77 -8.54 1.94
N GLY A 45 -15.79 -9.43 1.99
CA GLY A 45 -15.77 -10.68 1.21
C GLY A 45 -15.58 -10.47 -0.28
N PHE A 46 -14.97 -9.35 -0.73
CA PHE A 46 -14.76 -9.10 -2.15
C PHE A 46 -13.77 -10.09 -2.77
N TYR A 47 -12.73 -10.50 -2.05
CA TYR A 47 -11.85 -11.57 -2.51
C TYR A 47 -12.61 -12.89 -2.71
N LYS A 48 -13.43 -13.28 -1.74
CA LYS A 48 -14.24 -14.51 -1.81
C LYS A 48 -15.23 -14.51 -2.99
N ARG A 49 -15.84 -13.34 -3.29
CA ARG A 49 -16.72 -13.19 -4.46
C ARG A 49 -16.01 -13.38 -5.79
N GLU A 50 -14.71 -13.13 -5.81
CA GLU A 50 -13.84 -13.38 -6.96
C GLU A 50 -13.23 -14.80 -6.93
N GLY A 51 -13.68 -15.68 -6.03
CA GLY A 51 -13.15 -17.05 -5.89
C GLY A 51 -11.72 -17.08 -5.34
N LEU A 52 -11.30 -16.06 -4.57
CA LEU A 52 -9.98 -15.95 -3.97
C LEU A 52 -10.07 -16.16 -2.46
N ASP A 53 -9.20 -17.06 -1.93
CA ASP A 53 -8.96 -17.20 -0.49
C ASP A 53 -7.74 -16.33 -0.12
N ALA A 54 -8.03 -15.09 0.25
CA ALA A 54 -7.00 -14.07 0.41
C ALA A 54 -6.40 -14.04 1.83
N GLU A 55 -5.08 -14.24 1.89
CA GLU A 55 -4.24 -13.99 3.07
C GLU A 55 -3.50 -12.65 2.91
N LEU A 56 -3.82 -11.67 3.76
CA LEU A 56 -3.06 -10.41 3.85
C LEU A 56 -1.89 -10.60 4.81
N VAL A 57 -0.68 -10.69 4.27
CA VAL A 57 0.54 -11.02 5.00
C VAL A 57 1.24 -9.75 5.47
N SER A 58 1.34 -9.55 6.79
CA SER A 58 2.16 -8.48 7.35
C SER A 58 3.64 -8.83 7.28
N VAL A 59 4.44 -7.96 6.69
CA VAL A 59 5.89 -8.11 6.61
C VAL A 59 6.59 -6.98 7.35
N ARG A 60 7.86 -7.20 7.76
CA ARG A 60 8.59 -6.24 8.59
C ARG A 60 8.77 -4.87 7.95
N ASN A 61 8.94 -4.81 6.64
CA ASN A 61 9.14 -3.58 5.86
C ASN A 61 8.89 -3.83 4.36
N ALA A 62 8.86 -2.76 3.58
CA ALA A 62 8.57 -2.84 2.15
C ALA A 62 9.64 -3.57 1.32
N VAL A 63 10.92 -3.50 1.72
CA VAL A 63 12.02 -4.23 1.04
C VAL A 63 11.80 -5.74 1.17
N THR A 64 11.43 -6.21 2.36
CA THR A 64 11.08 -7.63 2.58
C THR A 64 9.88 -8.05 1.73
N ALA A 65 8.87 -7.19 1.56
CA ALA A 65 7.73 -7.48 0.68
C ALA A 65 8.17 -7.67 -0.78
N VAL A 66 9.04 -6.78 -1.29
CA VAL A 66 9.59 -6.88 -2.65
C VAL A 66 10.38 -8.18 -2.84
N GLN A 67 11.24 -8.53 -1.87
CA GLN A 67 12.00 -9.78 -1.91
C GLN A 67 11.09 -11.02 -1.91
N ALA A 68 10.06 -11.02 -1.07
CA ALA A 68 9.09 -12.12 -1.01
C ALA A 68 8.30 -12.28 -2.32
N LEU A 69 7.96 -11.16 -2.99
CA LEU A 69 7.31 -11.18 -4.32
C LEU A 69 8.22 -11.78 -5.37
N LEU A 70 9.46 -11.30 -5.47
CA LEU A 70 10.44 -11.80 -6.43
C LEU A 70 10.84 -13.27 -6.18
N GLY A 71 10.80 -13.69 -4.91
CA GLY A 71 11.00 -15.09 -4.49
C GLY A 71 9.77 -16.00 -4.62
N ASN A 72 8.65 -15.52 -5.22
CA ASN A 72 7.37 -16.24 -5.34
C ASN A 72 6.79 -16.76 -4.00
N GLN A 73 7.14 -16.14 -2.87
CA GLN A 73 6.56 -16.46 -1.56
C GLN A 73 5.19 -15.84 -1.36
N ILE A 74 4.91 -14.77 -2.11
CA ILE A 74 3.63 -14.07 -2.20
C ILE A 74 3.31 -13.78 -3.66
N HIS A 75 2.03 -13.57 -3.97
CA HIS A 75 1.56 -13.32 -5.34
C HIS A 75 1.47 -11.82 -5.67
N PHE A 76 1.19 -10.99 -4.65
CA PHE A 76 1.01 -9.55 -4.80
C PHE A 76 1.64 -8.79 -3.63
N ILE A 77 1.99 -7.52 -3.89
CA ILE A 77 2.37 -6.57 -2.85
C ILE A 77 1.51 -5.31 -2.92
N PHE A 78 1.23 -4.73 -1.75
CA PHE A 78 0.61 -3.41 -1.66
C PHE A 78 1.70 -2.35 -1.49
N SER A 79 2.24 -1.88 -2.62
CA SER A 79 3.34 -0.92 -2.64
C SER A 79 3.38 -0.18 -3.98
N VAL A 80 4.00 1.02 -4.01
CA VAL A 80 4.35 1.74 -5.24
C VAL A 80 5.81 2.16 -5.22
N GLY A 81 6.20 3.06 -4.31
CA GLY A 81 7.58 3.60 -4.27
C GLY A 81 8.66 2.55 -3.98
N PRO A 82 8.58 1.78 -2.91
CA PRO A 82 9.65 0.90 -2.46
C PRO A 82 10.12 -0.19 -3.44
N GLN A 83 9.32 -0.50 -4.47
CA GLN A 83 9.72 -1.45 -5.52
C GLN A 83 10.57 -0.83 -6.63
N MET A 84 10.60 0.51 -6.74
CA MET A 84 11.30 1.22 -7.81
C MET A 84 12.79 0.84 -7.93
N PRO A 85 13.56 0.74 -6.83
CA PRO A 85 14.96 0.33 -6.94
C PRO A 85 15.14 -1.02 -7.63
N SER A 86 14.31 -2.02 -7.27
CA SER A 86 14.37 -3.34 -7.91
C SER A 86 13.95 -3.30 -9.39
N ILE A 87 12.94 -2.48 -9.73
CA ILE A 87 12.53 -2.26 -11.12
C ILE A 87 13.67 -1.63 -11.94
N TRP A 88 14.38 -0.67 -11.38
CA TRP A 88 15.51 -0.03 -12.03
C TRP A 88 16.71 -0.96 -12.22
N GLU A 89 16.84 -1.97 -11.38
CA GLU A 89 17.83 -3.06 -11.52
C GLU A 89 17.34 -4.22 -12.42
N GLY A 90 16.19 -4.07 -13.07
CA GLY A 90 15.69 -5.00 -14.09
C GLY A 90 14.63 -6.00 -13.63
N SER A 91 14.10 -5.88 -12.40
CA SER A 91 12.97 -6.73 -12.03
C SER A 91 11.69 -6.39 -12.83
N ASP A 92 10.86 -7.39 -13.05
CA ASP A 92 9.62 -7.30 -13.83
C ASP A 92 8.38 -6.96 -12.98
N ILE A 93 8.55 -6.23 -11.87
CA ILE A 93 7.43 -5.83 -11.02
C ILE A 93 6.59 -4.76 -11.74
N ILE A 94 5.29 -5.01 -11.82
CA ILE A 94 4.31 -4.17 -12.54
C ILE A 94 3.24 -3.68 -11.59
N LEU A 95 2.95 -2.38 -11.60
CA LEU A 95 1.85 -1.74 -10.90
C LEU A 95 0.54 -1.96 -11.66
N LEU A 96 -0.49 -2.44 -10.96
CA LEU A 96 -1.78 -2.85 -11.54
C LEU A 96 -2.95 -1.94 -11.16
N ALA A 97 -2.93 -1.42 -9.93
CA ALA A 97 -4.00 -0.59 -9.39
C ALA A 97 -3.49 0.28 -8.25
N GLN A 98 -4.23 1.32 -7.89
CA GLN A 98 -3.97 2.18 -6.73
C GLN A 98 -4.96 1.86 -5.60
N GLN A 99 -4.57 2.10 -4.37
CA GLN A 99 -5.47 2.13 -3.21
C GLN A 99 -5.67 3.55 -2.70
N VAL A 100 -4.57 4.23 -2.39
CA VAL A 100 -4.55 5.59 -1.83
C VAL A 100 -3.53 6.42 -2.60
N GLY A 101 -3.96 7.57 -3.09
CA GLY A 101 -3.14 8.46 -3.91
C GLY A 101 -2.20 9.34 -3.11
N ARG A 102 -2.59 9.80 -1.91
CA ARG A 102 -1.78 10.70 -1.09
C ARG A 102 -0.96 9.98 -0.03
N PRO A 103 0.22 10.49 0.37
CA PRO A 103 0.97 9.94 1.49
C PRO A 103 0.17 10.07 2.78
N THR A 104 0.20 9.02 3.60
CA THR A 104 -0.53 9.00 4.88
C THR A 104 0.37 9.34 6.07
N PHE A 105 1.57 9.85 5.82
CA PHE A 105 2.56 10.13 6.86
C PHE A 105 2.50 11.56 7.37
N SER A 106 2.65 11.70 8.69
CA SER A 106 2.94 12.95 9.35
C SER A 106 4.38 12.94 9.89
N MET A 107 5.08 14.05 9.79
CA MET A 107 6.33 14.26 10.51
C MET A 107 5.99 14.57 11.97
N ILE A 108 6.28 13.60 12.83
CA ILE A 108 6.08 13.70 14.28
C ILE A 108 7.43 14.07 14.89
N VAL A 109 7.42 15.05 15.81
CA VAL A 109 8.62 15.63 16.39
C VAL A 109 8.49 15.89 17.89
N THR A 110 9.62 16.08 18.55
CA THR A 110 9.66 16.55 19.93
C THR A 110 9.11 17.99 20.03
N PRO A 111 8.55 18.41 21.19
CA PRO A 111 7.85 19.71 21.31
C PRO A 111 8.69 20.95 21.01
N ASP A 112 10.02 20.88 21.16
CA ASP A 112 10.97 21.96 20.86
C ASP A 112 11.11 22.29 19.37
N ILE A 113 10.74 21.36 18.47
CA ILE A 113 10.80 21.55 17.02
C ILE A 113 9.49 22.21 16.55
N GLN A 114 9.55 23.43 16.03
CA GLN A 114 8.37 24.22 15.65
C GLN A 114 8.15 24.30 14.14
N ARG A 115 9.21 24.18 13.34
CA ARG A 115 9.21 24.28 11.88
C ARG A 115 10.19 23.29 11.27
N VAL A 116 10.04 22.99 9.97
CA VAL A 116 10.86 21.97 9.29
C VAL A 116 12.36 22.33 9.34
N SER A 117 12.71 23.62 9.30
CA SER A 117 14.12 24.08 9.43
C SER A 117 14.78 23.69 10.76
N ASP A 118 13.99 23.46 11.82
CA ASP A 118 14.52 23.09 13.14
C ASP A 118 14.96 21.61 13.20
N LEU A 119 14.71 20.85 12.12
CA LEU A 119 15.24 19.50 11.96
C LEU A 119 16.77 19.47 11.73
N LYS A 120 17.40 20.60 11.39
CA LYS A 120 18.85 20.67 11.26
C LYS A 120 19.53 20.29 12.58
N GLY A 121 20.55 19.44 12.50
CA GLY A 121 21.26 18.87 13.64
C GLY A 121 20.49 17.75 14.40
N LYS A 122 19.25 17.45 14.03
CA LYS A 122 18.44 16.47 14.75
C LYS A 122 18.61 15.04 14.21
N LYS A 123 18.32 14.07 15.09
CA LYS A 123 18.26 12.64 14.75
C LYS A 123 16.86 12.27 14.29
N ILE A 124 16.74 11.71 13.10
CA ILE A 124 15.47 11.32 12.48
C ILE A 124 15.42 9.80 12.36
N GLY A 125 14.38 9.18 12.95
CA GLY A 125 14.16 7.75 12.86
C GLY A 125 13.56 7.36 11.51
N VAL A 126 14.24 6.50 10.76
CA VAL A 126 13.83 6.09 9.41
C VAL A 126 13.81 4.56 9.25
N SER A 127 13.16 4.08 8.19
CA SER A 127 13.31 2.70 7.71
C SER A 127 13.93 2.78 6.32
N PHE A 128 15.22 2.51 6.22
CA PHE A 128 15.94 2.58 4.93
C PHE A 128 15.26 1.72 3.86
N GLY A 129 15.25 2.21 2.62
CA GLY A 129 14.59 1.56 1.48
C GLY A 129 13.05 1.64 1.47
N GLY A 130 12.43 2.14 2.55
CA GLY A 130 10.99 2.29 2.67
C GLY A 130 10.47 3.70 2.38
N SER A 131 9.15 3.83 2.26
CA SER A 131 8.49 5.11 1.97
C SER A 131 8.73 6.18 3.06
N THR A 132 8.96 5.81 4.32
CA THR A 132 9.27 6.77 5.38
C THR A 132 10.63 7.42 5.19
N PHE A 133 11.64 6.69 4.71
CA PHE A 133 12.93 7.26 4.38
C PHE A 133 12.82 8.19 3.17
N ALA A 134 12.22 7.71 2.09
CA ALA A 134 12.03 8.48 0.87
C ALA A 134 11.21 9.76 1.11
N GLY A 135 10.10 9.66 1.86
CA GLY A 135 9.28 10.83 2.21
C GLY A 135 9.99 11.81 3.14
N THR A 136 10.84 11.33 4.06
CA THR A 136 11.67 12.20 4.89
C THR A 136 12.64 13.00 4.02
N LYS A 137 13.36 12.33 3.12
CA LYS A 137 14.31 13.00 2.21
C LYS A 137 13.61 14.00 1.30
N ALA A 138 12.45 13.63 0.72
CA ALA A 138 11.67 14.53 -0.12
C ALA A 138 11.20 15.78 0.65
N LEU A 139 10.78 15.63 1.92
CA LEU A 139 10.42 16.76 2.77
C LEU A 139 11.61 17.68 3.05
N LEU A 140 12.76 17.11 3.37
CA LEU A 140 14.00 17.86 3.67
C LEU A 140 14.49 18.61 2.43
N GLU A 141 14.52 17.95 1.26
CA GLU A 141 14.94 18.56 0.00
C GLU A 141 14.03 19.73 -0.40
N LEU A 142 12.71 19.58 -0.27
CA LEU A 142 11.74 20.66 -0.51
C LEU A 142 12.02 21.87 0.37
N ASN A 143 12.54 21.66 1.59
CA ASN A 143 12.88 22.72 2.55
C ASN A 143 14.37 23.11 2.51
N LYS A 144 15.13 22.69 1.48
CA LYS A 144 16.54 23.00 1.28
C LYS A 144 17.43 22.60 2.48
N ILE A 145 17.11 21.45 3.10
CA ILE A 145 17.87 20.82 4.17
C ILE A 145 18.64 19.65 3.56
N SER A 146 19.96 19.70 3.66
CA SER A 146 20.84 18.65 3.14
C SER A 146 20.87 17.43 4.05
N ASP A 147 21.19 16.27 3.50
CA ASP A 147 21.45 15.04 4.27
C ASP A 147 22.54 15.22 5.34
N LYS A 148 23.49 16.13 5.09
CA LYS A 148 24.57 16.44 6.02
C LYS A 148 24.09 17.25 7.23
N ASP A 149 22.92 17.87 7.12
CA ASP A 149 22.33 18.69 8.18
C ASP A 149 21.53 17.87 9.20
N VAL A 150 21.32 16.56 8.97
CA VAL A 150 20.55 15.68 9.85
C VAL A 150 21.26 14.34 10.07
N GLN A 151 20.85 13.61 11.11
CA GLN A 151 21.32 12.24 11.33
C GLN A 151 20.19 11.24 11.15
N TYR A 152 20.34 10.27 10.25
CA TYR A 152 19.37 9.21 10.08
C TYR A 152 19.70 8.03 10.99
N ILE A 153 18.74 7.62 11.81
CA ILE A 153 18.83 6.44 12.68
C ILE A 153 17.92 5.35 12.13
N SER A 154 18.49 4.18 11.82
CA SER A 154 17.74 3.04 11.30
C SER A 154 16.88 2.40 12.38
N ILE A 155 15.59 2.61 12.33
CA ILE A 155 14.60 2.04 13.25
C ILE A 155 13.41 1.55 12.44
N PRO A 156 13.38 0.27 12.02
CA PRO A 156 12.24 -0.31 11.30
C PRO A 156 11.00 -0.40 12.20
N GLY A 157 9.84 -0.05 11.62
CA GLY A 157 8.55 -0.09 12.33
C GLY A 157 8.21 1.22 13.07
N SER A 158 6.92 1.43 13.33
CA SER A 158 6.43 2.66 13.97
C SER A 158 6.58 2.62 15.50
N THR A 159 6.22 1.50 16.14
CA THR A 159 6.32 1.35 17.61
C THR A 159 7.75 1.54 18.14
N PRO A 160 8.81 0.92 17.55
CA PRO A 160 10.18 1.19 17.96
C PRO A 160 10.60 2.65 17.79
N LYS A 161 10.12 3.36 16.77
CA LYS A 161 10.39 4.80 16.60
C LYS A 161 9.78 5.62 17.72
N ILE A 162 8.53 5.34 18.12
CA ILE A 162 7.88 6.03 19.24
C ILE A 162 8.68 5.81 20.53
N ALA A 163 9.08 4.57 20.82
CA ALA A 163 9.92 4.25 21.96
C ALA A 163 11.26 4.99 21.93
N ALA A 164 11.91 5.07 20.78
CA ALA A 164 13.17 5.80 20.61
C ALA A 164 12.98 7.33 20.79
N MET A 165 11.83 7.89 20.39
CA MET A 165 11.47 9.28 20.67
C MET A 165 11.29 9.52 22.18
N GLN A 166 10.57 8.62 22.88
CA GLN A 166 10.38 8.70 24.34
C GLN A 166 11.69 8.61 25.12
N GLN A 167 12.66 7.87 24.60
CA GLN A 167 14.01 7.73 25.19
C GLN A 167 14.96 8.88 24.76
N GLY A 168 14.53 9.84 23.93
CA GLY A 168 15.36 10.93 23.42
C GLY A 168 16.43 10.48 22.42
N ILE A 169 16.38 9.23 21.93
CA ILE A 169 17.34 8.70 20.95
C ILE A 169 17.16 9.40 19.59
N ILE A 170 15.92 9.70 19.21
CA ILE A 170 15.57 10.47 18.00
C ILE A 170 14.60 11.60 18.36
N GLN A 171 14.61 12.67 17.57
CA GLN A 171 13.75 13.83 17.79
C GLN A 171 12.62 13.93 16.76
N ALA A 172 12.69 13.15 15.69
CA ALA A 172 11.70 13.17 14.63
C ALA A 172 11.52 11.80 13.98
N ALA A 173 10.31 11.52 13.47
CA ALA A 173 10.01 10.37 12.63
C ALA A 173 8.78 10.61 11.77
N LEU A 174 8.74 10.05 10.55
CA LEU A 174 7.49 9.90 9.80
C LEU A 174 6.70 8.73 10.35
N LEU A 175 5.47 9.01 10.79
CA LEU A 175 4.50 8.04 11.30
C LEU A 175 3.17 8.20 10.56
N ALA A 176 2.41 7.12 10.44
CA ALA A 176 1.06 7.11 9.90
C ALA A 176 0.04 6.66 10.96
N PRO A 177 -1.25 6.97 10.82
CA PRO A 177 -2.30 6.44 11.70
C PRO A 177 -2.29 4.90 11.78
N PRO A 178 -2.41 4.34 12.99
CA PRO A 178 -2.66 5.00 14.29
C PRO A 178 -1.42 5.51 15.02
N SER A 179 -0.19 5.22 14.53
CA SER A 179 1.05 5.45 15.27
C SER A 179 1.36 6.92 15.52
N ASP A 180 0.99 7.81 14.60
CA ASP A 180 1.16 9.26 14.78
C ASP A 180 0.27 9.79 15.91
N TYR A 181 -0.97 9.30 16.04
CA TYR A 181 -1.86 9.65 17.16
C TYR A 181 -1.34 9.11 18.49
N ILE A 182 -0.79 7.89 18.51
CA ILE A 182 -0.16 7.32 19.71
C ILE A 182 1.00 8.22 20.15
N ALA A 183 1.83 8.67 19.22
CA ALA A 183 2.93 9.57 19.53
C ALA A 183 2.43 10.95 20.03
N ILE A 184 1.38 11.51 19.43
CA ILE A 184 0.77 12.76 19.88
C ILE A 184 0.22 12.63 21.31
N LYS A 185 -0.49 11.54 21.64
CA LYS A 185 -0.93 11.25 23.01
C LYS A 185 0.23 11.09 23.99
N ALA A 186 1.40 10.67 23.51
CA ALA A 186 2.63 10.58 24.32
C ALA A 186 3.38 11.90 24.47
N GLY A 187 2.81 13.03 24.04
CA GLY A 187 3.37 14.36 24.21
C GLY A 187 4.21 14.90 23.04
N PHE A 188 4.32 14.13 21.95
CA PHE A 188 4.94 14.61 20.70
C PHE A 188 3.97 15.47 19.89
N ARG A 189 4.48 16.20 18.90
CA ARG A 189 3.63 17.03 18.05
C ARG A 189 3.73 16.66 16.59
N ARG A 190 2.64 16.89 15.86
CA ARG A 190 2.63 16.82 14.39
C ARG A 190 3.18 18.14 13.86
N LEU A 191 4.32 18.06 13.17
CA LEU A 191 4.94 19.22 12.54
C LEU A 191 4.30 19.54 11.20
N VAL A 192 4.11 18.51 10.38
CA VAL A 192 3.54 18.60 9.01
C VAL A 192 2.93 17.27 8.59
N ASN A 193 1.85 17.34 7.83
CA ASN A 193 1.24 16.20 7.18
C ASN A 193 1.70 16.15 5.70
N LEU A 194 2.29 15.07 5.26
CA LEU A 194 2.78 14.95 3.89
C LEU A 194 1.66 14.98 2.86
N ALA A 195 0.43 14.58 3.22
CA ALA A 195 -0.73 14.66 2.33
C ALA A 195 -1.06 16.10 1.89
N ASP A 196 -0.76 17.08 2.73
CA ASP A 196 -1.02 18.50 2.43
C ASP A 196 0.00 19.07 1.42
N ILE A 197 1.20 18.48 1.38
CA ILE A 197 2.32 18.90 0.53
C ILE A 197 2.28 18.14 -0.81
N PHE A 198 2.12 16.83 -0.75
CA PHE A 198 2.25 15.93 -1.91
C PHE A 198 0.89 15.38 -2.33
N LYS A 199 0.10 16.20 -3.02
CA LYS A 199 -1.31 15.92 -3.32
C LYS A 199 -1.53 14.96 -4.49
N ASP A 200 -0.62 14.94 -5.46
CA ASP A 200 -0.81 14.26 -6.76
C ASP A 200 -0.01 12.94 -6.88
N THR A 201 0.31 12.29 -5.76
CA THR A 201 1.05 11.02 -5.78
C THR A 201 0.16 9.80 -6.06
N SER A 202 0.78 8.68 -6.45
CA SER A 202 0.18 7.34 -6.42
C SER A 202 0.87 6.56 -5.30
N PHE A 203 0.36 6.70 -4.06
CA PHE A 203 1.14 6.37 -2.86
C PHE A 203 1.13 4.89 -2.50
N SER A 204 -0.04 4.25 -2.46
CA SER A 204 -0.16 2.81 -2.25
C SER A 204 -0.96 2.16 -3.37
N GLY A 205 -0.56 0.97 -3.77
CA GLY A 205 -1.17 0.27 -4.90
C GLY A 205 -0.86 -1.22 -4.88
N LEU A 206 -1.49 -1.94 -5.79
CA LEU A 206 -1.32 -3.37 -6.01
C LEU A 206 -0.29 -3.59 -7.11
N ALA A 207 0.70 -4.45 -6.85
CA ALA A 207 1.67 -4.86 -7.85
C ALA A 207 1.89 -6.37 -7.83
N ALA A 208 2.28 -6.92 -8.99
CA ALA A 208 2.66 -8.31 -9.20
C ALA A 208 3.88 -8.39 -10.12
N THR A 209 4.43 -9.60 -10.31
CA THR A 209 5.48 -9.79 -11.34
C THR A 209 4.86 -9.89 -12.73
N GLY A 210 5.57 -9.44 -13.76
CA GLY A 210 5.17 -9.59 -15.15
C GLY A 210 4.98 -11.06 -15.54
N LYS A 211 5.75 -11.98 -14.91
CA LYS A 211 5.54 -13.42 -15.03
C LYS A 211 4.12 -13.82 -14.58
N THR A 212 3.71 -13.44 -13.38
CA THR A 212 2.35 -13.73 -12.86
C THR A 212 1.27 -13.17 -13.78
N ILE A 213 1.45 -11.93 -14.27
CA ILE A 213 0.51 -11.27 -15.17
C ILE A 213 0.37 -12.04 -16.49
N LYS A 214 1.47 -12.53 -17.04
CA LYS A 214 1.50 -13.28 -18.32
C LYS A 214 0.92 -14.68 -18.18
N GLU A 215 1.30 -15.39 -17.13
CA GLU A 215 0.91 -16.79 -16.93
C GLU A 215 -0.50 -16.94 -16.36
N GLN A 216 -0.98 -15.97 -15.57
CA GLN A 216 -2.25 -16.06 -14.82
C GLN A 216 -3.09 -14.76 -14.93
N PRO A 217 -3.42 -14.28 -16.15
CA PRO A 217 -4.08 -12.99 -16.33
C PRO A 217 -5.48 -12.92 -15.67
N GLN A 218 -6.22 -14.02 -15.63
CA GLN A 218 -7.54 -14.08 -14.98
C GLN A 218 -7.42 -14.03 -13.45
N PHE A 219 -6.41 -14.66 -12.86
CA PHE A 219 -6.11 -14.55 -11.44
C PHE A 219 -5.78 -13.10 -11.05
N VAL A 220 -4.93 -12.44 -11.86
CA VAL A 220 -4.61 -11.02 -11.67
C VAL A 220 -5.85 -10.14 -11.80
N LYS A 221 -6.70 -10.35 -12.81
CA LYS A 221 -7.94 -9.58 -13.00
C LYS A 221 -8.89 -9.71 -11.82
N ARG A 222 -9.07 -10.92 -11.30
CA ARG A 222 -9.91 -11.18 -10.10
C ARG A 222 -9.36 -10.44 -8.88
N MET A 223 -8.03 -10.47 -8.67
CA MET A 223 -7.39 -9.75 -7.58
C MET A 223 -7.57 -8.23 -7.72
N VAL A 224 -7.34 -7.68 -8.92
CA VAL A 224 -7.58 -6.25 -9.21
C VAL A 224 -9.03 -5.89 -8.93
N ARG A 225 -10.01 -6.71 -9.37
CA ARG A 225 -11.43 -6.43 -9.14
C ARG A 225 -11.80 -6.40 -7.66
N ALA A 226 -11.27 -7.33 -6.86
CA ALA A 226 -11.48 -7.33 -5.42
C ALA A 226 -10.93 -6.06 -4.76
N VAL A 227 -9.72 -5.64 -5.13
CA VAL A 227 -9.07 -4.42 -4.62
C VAL A 227 -9.81 -3.15 -5.06
N VAL A 228 -10.21 -3.05 -6.33
CA VAL A 228 -10.99 -1.91 -6.86
C VAL A 228 -12.31 -1.77 -6.11
N ARG A 229 -13.05 -2.88 -5.90
CA ARG A 229 -14.27 -2.87 -5.06
C ARG A 229 -13.97 -2.41 -3.63
N GLY A 230 -12.84 -2.81 -3.07
CA GLY A 230 -12.39 -2.34 -1.75
C GLY A 230 -12.18 -0.84 -1.72
N VAL A 231 -11.52 -0.26 -2.73
CA VAL A 231 -11.30 1.19 -2.85
C VAL A 231 -12.62 1.94 -2.95
N ILE A 232 -13.50 1.51 -3.88
CA ILE A 232 -14.81 2.12 -4.10
C ILE A 232 -15.66 2.04 -2.84
N HIS A 233 -15.76 0.86 -2.20
CA HIS A 233 -16.53 0.68 -0.98
C HIS A 233 -15.99 1.53 0.18
N THR A 234 -14.66 1.61 0.33
CA THR A 234 -14.02 2.47 1.34
C THR A 234 -14.39 3.93 1.14
N ARG A 235 -14.41 4.41 -0.11
CA ARG A 235 -14.78 5.78 -0.45
C ARG A 235 -16.25 6.08 -0.17
N ASP A 236 -17.13 5.19 -0.59
CA ASP A 236 -18.58 5.40 -0.63
C ASP A 236 -19.28 5.02 0.69
N ASN A 237 -18.60 4.24 1.56
CA ASN A 237 -19.15 3.77 2.84
C ASN A 237 -18.22 4.10 4.03
N PRO A 238 -18.18 5.38 4.46
CA PRO A 238 -17.27 5.84 5.53
C PRO A 238 -17.39 5.07 6.84
N GLN A 239 -18.62 4.73 7.24
CA GLN A 239 -18.86 4.03 8.51
C GLN A 239 -18.27 2.61 8.52
N ASP A 240 -18.39 1.90 7.40
CA ASP A 240 -17.76 0.57 7.23
C ASP A 240 -16.24 0.68 7.29
N ALA A 241 -15.66 1.65 6.59
CA ALA A 241 -14.23 1.91 6.58
C ALA A 241 -13.68 2.21 7.98
N ILE A 242 -14.36 3.09 8.74
CA ILE A 242 -14.03 3.41 10.13
C ILE A 242 -14.13 2.16 11.00
N GLN A 243 -15.20 1.37 10.84
CA GLN A 243 -15.40 0.16 11.63
C GLN A 243 -14.30 -0.91 11.37
N VAL A 244 -13.82 -1.02 10.14
CA VAL A 244 -12.69 -1.90 9.79
C VAL A 244 -11.43 -1.48 10.55
N MET A 245 -11.10 -0.19 10.62
CA MET A 245 -9.95 0.32 11.38
C MET A 245 -10.08 0.05 12.89
N VAL A 246 -11.27 0.25 13.44
CA VAL A 246 -11.54 -0.05 14.87
C VAL A 246 -11.33 -1.53 15.16
N ARG A 247 -11.83 -2.45 14.31
CA ARG A 247 -11.71 -3.90 14.53
C ARG A 247 -10.31 -4.43 14.27
N HIS A 248 -9.73 -4.15 13.09
CA HIS A 248 -8.46 -4.76 12.69
C HIS A 248 -7.24 -4.12 13.34
N TRP A 249 -7.28 -2.82 13.62
CA TRP A 249 -6.12 -2.11 14.17
C TRP A 249 -6.36 -1.56 15.57
N ARG A 250 -7.51 -1.88 16.18
CA ARG A 250 -7.90 -1.45 17.53
C ARG A 250 -7.78 0.06 17.71
N MET A 251 -8.08 0.82 16.64
CA MET A 251 -8.11 2.28 16.72
C MET A 251 -9.28 2.74 17.58
N GLU A 252 -9.06 3.78 18.37
CA GLU A 252 -10.16 4.54 18.95
C GLU A 252 -11.01 5.14 17.82
N ARG A 253 -12.32 5.26 18.03
CA ARG A 253 -13.23 5.65 16.94
C ARG A 253 -12.96 7.04 16.39
N ASP A 254 -12.64 8.01 17.26
CA ASP A 254 -12.25 9.37 16.89
C ASP A 254 -10.98 9.37 16.02
N VAL A 255 -9.97 8.63 16.41
CA VAL A 255 -8.74 8.44 15.64
C VAL A 255 -9.03 7.80 14.28
N ALA A 256 -9.94 6.82 14.23
CA ALA A 256 -10.32 6.17 12.97
C ALA A 256 -11.10 7.12 12.05
N VAL A 257 -11.93 8.01 12.59
CA VAL A 257 -12.61 9.07 11.83
C VAL A 257 -11.59 10.01 11.18
N ASP A 258 -10.63 10.52 11.98
CA ASP A 258 -9.59 11.42 11.46
C ASP A 258 -8.68 10.72 10.44
N ALA A 259 -8.30 9.46 10.70
CA ALA A 259 -7.51 8.67 9.76
C ALA A 259 -8.25 8.42 8.43
N TYR A 260 -9.57 8.23 8.48
CA TYR A 260 -10.40 8.13 7.27
C TYR A 260 -10.39 9.44 6.47
N GLN A 261 -10.56 10.59 7.14
CA GLN A 261 -10.53 11.89 6.46
C GLN A 261 -9.19 12.13 5.71
N LEU A 262 -8.09 11.64 6.27
CA LEU A 262 -6.77 11.75 5.65
C LEU A 262 -6.70 11.06 4.27
N VAL A 263 -7.38 9.93 4.08
CA VAL A 263 -7.32 9.16 2.82
C VAL A 263 -8.50 9.37 1.89
N ARG A 264 -9.64 9.81 2.41
CA ARG A 264 -10.92 9.91 1.71
C ARG A 264 -10.82 10.53 0.31
N GLU A 265 -10.15 11.68 0.20
CA GLU A 265 -10.05 12.43 -1.06
C GLU A 265 -9.09 11.81 -2.07
N SER A 266 -8.33 10.79 -1.68
CA SER A 266 -7.33 10.13 -2.52
C SER A 266 -7.65 8.66 -2.81
N LEU A 267 -8.86 8.21 -2.49
CA LEU A 267 -9.37 6.88 -2.78
C LEU A 267 -9.79 6.80 -4.26
N ASN A 268 -8.83 6.48 -5.11
CA ASN A 268 -9.02 6.28 -6.54
C ASN A 268 -8.28 4.98 -6.96
N PRO A 269 -8.96 4.01 -7.59
CA PRO A 269 -8.31 2.77 -7.99
C PRO A 269 -7.35 2.89 -9.17
N VAL A 270 -7.43 3.96 -9.96
CA VAL A 270 -6.58 4.16 -11.15
C VAL A 270 -5.41 5.06 -10.80
N PRO A 271 -4.15 4.53 -10.82
CA PRO A 271 -2.98 5.36 -10.62
C PRO A 271 -2.75 6.29 -11.82
N THR A 272 -2.23 7.48 -11.55
CA THR A 272 -1.81 8.40 -12.61
C THR A 272 -0.32 8.23 -12.91
N GLU A 273 0.07 8.39 -14.17
CA GLU A 273 1.48 8.37 -14.58
C GLU A 273 2.29 9.40 -13.77
N LYS A 274 1.81 10.65 -13.70
CA LYS A 274 2.41 11.71 -12.89
C LYS A 274 2.59 11.30 -11.41
N GLY A 275 1.57 10.65 -10.84
CA GLY A 275 1.61 10.22 -9.44
C GLY A 275 2.66 9.13 -9.19
N VAL A 276 2.84 8.21 -10.14
CA VAL A 276 3.88 7.18 -10.08
C VAL A 276 5.27 7.78 -10.32
N GLU A 277 5.40 8.76 -11.21
CA GLU A 277 6.65 9.52 -11.43
C GLU A 277 7.12 10.23 -10.16
N LEU A 278 6.20 10.89 -9.43
CA LEU A 278 6.52 11.52 -8.15
C LEU A 278 7.01 10.49 -7.12
N MET A 279 6.43 9.30 -7.08
CA MET A 279 6.92 8.23 -6.20
C MET A 279 8.29 7.71 -6.63
N ALA A 280 8.55 7.62 -7.94
CA ALA A 280 9.87 7.28 -8.46
C ALA A 280 10.92 8.36 -8.10
N GLN A 281 10.56 9.64 -8.19
CA GLN A 281 11.41 10.75 -7.77
C GLN A 281 11.75 10.67 -6.27
N TRP A 282 10.78 10.37 -5.40
CA TRP A 282 11.05 10.18 -3.97
C TRP A 282 12.11 9.10 -3.71
N GLN A 283 12.00 7.97 -4.42
CA GLN A 283 12.99 6.90 -4.29
C GLN A 283 14.36 7.31 -4.87
N ALA A 284 14.37 8.05 -5.96
CA ALA A 284 15.59 8.58 -6.55
C ALA A 284 16.32 9.56 -5.63
N ILE A 285 15.58 10.47 -4.97
CA ILE A 285 16.09 11.35 -3.93
C ILE A 285 16.67 10.54 -2.76
N ALA A 286 15.92 9.51 -2.30
CA ALA A 286 16.37 8.66 -1.20
C ALA A 286 17.69 7.93 -1.50
N LEU A 287 17.91 7.57 -2.76
CA LEU A 287 19.10 6.85 -3.21
C LEU A 287 20.20 7.75 -3.81
N ASN A 288 20.02 9.08 -3.79
CA ASN A 288 20.91 10.05 -4.44
C ASN A 288 21.17 9.69 -5.92
N THR A 289 20.10 9.35 -6.67
CA THR A 289 20.16 8.95 -8.07
C THR A 289 19.04 9.62 -8.87
N LYS A 290 18.86 9.22 -10.12
CA LYS A 290 17.73 9.60 -10.97
C LYS A 290 16.87 8.37 -11.28
N PRO A 291 15.56 8.52 -11.57
CA PRO A 291 14.77 7.44 -12.13
C PRO A 291 15.44 6.86 -13.38
N LYS A 292 15.63 5.53 -13.44
CA LYS A 292 16.40 4.88 -14.52
C LYS A 292 15.51 4.36 -15.66
N ARG A 293 14.20 4.29 -15.47
CA ARG A 293 13.23 3.77 -16.43
C ARG A 293 11.97 4.61 -16.46
N PRO A 294 11.33 4.82 -17.62
CA PRO A 294 10.02 5.45 -17.73
C PRO A 294 8.95 4.66 -16.94
N VAL A 295 8.07 5.35 -16.24
CA VAL A 295 7.05 4.69 -15.39
C VAL A 295 6.06 3.84 -16.20
N LYS A 296 5.82 4.18 -17.46
CA LYS A 296 4.97 3.40 -18.39
C LYS A 296 5.42 1.95 -18.56
N GLU A 297 6.71 1.67 -18.38
CA GLU A 297 7.28 0.33 -18.57
C GLU A 297 6.93 -0.61 -17.41
N TYR A 298 6.53 -0.08 -16.26
CA TYR A 298 6.17 -0.87 -15.08
C TYR A 298 4.77 -0.53 -14.53
N MET A 299 3.88 -0.11 -15.43
CA MET A 299 2.45 0.05 -15.17
C MET A 299 1.66 -0.74 -16.20
N ASP A 300 0.71 -1.56 -15.74
CA ASP A 300 -0.27 -2.21 -16.60
C ASP A 300 -1.68 -1.88 -16.11
N LEU A 301 -2.25 -0.86 -16.70
CA LEU A 301 -3.57 -0.33 -16.32
C LEU A 301 -4.74 -1.02 -17.04
N ARG A 302 -4.51 -2.00 -17.92
CA ARG A 302 -5.57 -2.69 -18.67
C ARG A 302 -6.61 -3.29 -17.72
N PHE A 303 -6.14 -4.01 -16.69
CA PHE A 303 -7.02 -4.68 -15.73
C PHE A 303 -7.86 -3.69 -14.92
N VAL A 304 -7.25 -2.64 -14.38
CA VAL A 304 -7.98 -1.67 -13.55
C VAL A 304 -8.97 -0.87 -14.38
N ASN A 305 -8.62 -0.46 -15.59
CA ASN A 305 -9.50 0.29 -16.49
C ASN A 305 -10.71 -0.56 -16.91
N GLU A 306 -10.48 -1.83 -17.27
CA GLU A 306 -11.56 -2.77 -17.60
C GLU A 306 -12.49 -2.98 -16.41
N VAL A 307 -11.95 -3.22 -15.23
CA VAL A 307 -12.74 -3.42 -14.01
C VAL A 307 -13.52 -2.18 -13.61
N VAL A 308 -12.93 -0.99 -13.70
CA VAL A 308 -13.60 0.29 -13.41
C VAL A 308 -14.79 0.50 -14.36
N ALA A 309 -14.61 0.21 -15.66
CA ALA A 309 -15.68 0.26 -16.65
C ALA A 309 -16.81 -0.75 -16.37
N GLU A 310 -16.44 -2.02 -16.04
CA GLU A 310 -17.41 -3.07 -15.67
C GLU A 310 -18.25 -2.69 -14.44
N LEU A 311 -17.66 -1.94 -13.49
CA LEU A 311 -18.35 -1.51 -12.26
C LEU A 311 -19.13 -0.19 -12.43
N GLY A 312 -19.18 0.38 -13.65
CA GLY A 312 -19.91 1.61 -13.95
C GLY A 312 -19.33 2.85 -13.25
N GLN A 313 -18.06 2.82 -12.87
CA GLN A 313 -17.35 3.96 -12.30
C GLN A 313 -16.73 4.81 -13.42
N LYS A 314 -16.80 6.14 -13.26
CA LYS A 314 -16.18 7.12 -14.19
C LYS A 314 -14.94 7.73 -13.57
#